data_b119c67f81f3f7251394ca49ea66d377
#
_entry.id   b119c67f81f3f7251394ca49ea66d377
#
_cell.length_a   1.000
_cell.length_b   1.000
_cell.length_c   1.000
_cell.angle_alpha   90.00
_cell.angle_beta   90.00
_cell.angle_gamma   90.00
#
_symmetry.space_group_name_H-M   'P 1'
#
loop_
_entity.id
_entity.type
_entity.pdbx_description
1 polymer ?
#
loop_
_entity_poly.entity_id
_entity_poly.type
_entity_poly.pdbx_seq_one_letter_code
_entity_poly.pdbx_strand_id
1 'polypeptide(L)'
;MLQMAESMPTEDVLMAVCGIHKAFGDQRALADVSFEVFTGEILGVIGPNGAGKTTLLECIAGLLPIDAGEVRWRGAPLTPAERKQRLFYVPESISPYPDQRSAEVLRFFSEANRQPPRRLDELVGALSLEPALAKPVGALSKGYRRRLLLALGLLAPRPMLLMDEPFDGFDLRQTREVMSLLRDEALHGRTLMLSIHQLGDARRICDRLVLLSAGRVVGIGTEAELIATARLPMGSDLEEVFLALA
;
A
#
# COMPACT_ATOMS: atom_id res chain seq x y z
N MET A 1 20.75 18.10 -29.77
CA MET A 1 21.35 17.02 -28.97
C MET A 1 20.26 16.59 -28.00
N LEU A 2 19.49 15.54 -28.36
CA LEU A 2 18.49 14.95 -27.47
C LEU A 2 19.25 14.13 -26.44
N GLN A 3 19.17 14.52 -25.18
CA GLN A 3 19.54 13.65 -24.06
C GLN A 3 18.50 12.53 -23.97
N MET A 4 18.98 11.32 -24.23
CA MET A 4 18.22 10.07 -24.04
C MET A 4 17.80 10.01 -22.57
N ALA A 5 16.51 9.87 -22.33
CA ALA A 5 16.00 9.42 -21.06
C ALA A 5 16.64 8.05 -20.80
N GLU A 6 17.48 7.96 -19.78
CA GLU A 6 18.02 6.69 -19.30
C GLU A 6 16.83 5.83 -18.86
N SER A 7 16.52 4.81 -19.63
CA SER A 7 15.58 3.77 -19.24
C SER A 7 16.14 3.09 -17.99
N MET A 8 15.43 3.15 -16.88
CA MET A 8 15.70 2.34 -15.69
C MET A 8 15.91 0.88 -16.12
N PRO A 9 16.95 0.20 -15.63
CA PRO A 9 17.20 -1.18 -16.02
C PRO A 9 16.04 -2.08 -15.63
N THR A 10 15.66 -3.00 -16.50
CA THR A 10 14.59 -4.00 -16.31
C THR A 10 14.79 -4.90 -15.08
N GLU A 11 15.94 -4.84 -14.43
CA GLU A 11 16.29 -5.58 -13.21
C GLU A 11 15.57 -5.05 -11.95
N ASP A 12 15.07 -3.83 -11.95
CA ASP A 12 14.44 -3.18 -10.78
C ASP A 12 12.93 -3.45 -10.64
N VAL A 13 12.27 -4.03 -11.66
CA VAL A 13 10.85 -4.37 -11.58
C VAL A 13 10.65 -5.55 -10.65
N LEU A 14 10.07 -5.28 -9.49
CA LEU A 14 9.73 -6.29 -8.50
C LEU A 14 8.43 -7.00 -8.84
N MET A 15 7.40 -6.23 -9.18
CA MET A 15 6.07 -6.76 -9.48
C MET A 15 5.47 -6.01 -10.67
N ALA A 16 4.76 -6.74 -11.54
CA ALA A 16 3.95 -6.16 -12.60
C ALA A 16 2.49 -6.62 -12.45
N VAL A 17 1.58 -5.67 -12.58
CA VAL A 17 0.14 -5.88 -12.70
C VAL A 17 -0.19 -5.77 -14.18
N CYS A 18 -0.77 -6.81 -14.77
CA CYS A 18 -0.96 -6.92 -16.22
C CYS A 18 -2.43 -7.17 -16.55
N GLY A 19 -3.12 -6.14 -17.06
CA GLY A 19 -4.47 -6.25 -17.59
C GLY A 19 -5.50 -6.78 -16.60
N ILE A 20 -5.48 -6.33 -15.34
CA ILE A 20 -6.43 -6.83 -14.34
C ILE A 20 -7.82 -6.31 -14.61
N HIS A 21 -8.76 -7.26 -14.69
CA HIS A 21 -10.20 -7.02 -14.72
C HIS A 21 -10.86 -7.62 -13.48
N LYS A 22 -11.85 -6.91 -12.93
CA LYS A 22 -12.71 -7.41 -11.85
C LYS A 22 -14.10 -6.83 -11.95
N ALA A 23 -15.13 -7.70 -11.87
CA ALA A 23 -16.51 -7.29 -11.80
C ALA A 23 -17.24 -7.98 -10.62
N PHE A 24 -18.28 -7.34 -10.12
CA PHE A 24 -19.22 -7.86 -9.13
C PHE A 24 -20.63 -7.76 -9.74
N GLY A 25 -21.15 -8.89 -10.26
CA GLY A 25 -22.34 -8.90 -11.09
C GLY A 25 -22.11 -8.01 -12.32
N ASP A 26 -23.00 -7.05 -12.54
CA ASP A 26 -22.91 -6.12 -13.68
C ASP A 26 -22.00 -4.92 -13.43
N GLN A 27 -21.53 -4.74 -12.20
CA GLN A 27 -20.67 -3.63 -11.82
C GLN A 27 -19.20 -3.97 -12.04
N ARG A 28 -18.56 -3.28 -13.01
CA ARG A 28 -17.12 -3.40 -13.26
C ARG A 28 -16.37 -2.55 -12.24
N ALA A 29 -15.59 -3.20 -11.38
CA ALA A 29 -14.76 -2.55 -10.38
C ALA A 29 -13.35 -2.23 -10.90
N LEU A 30 -12.78 -3.08 -11.79
CA LEU A 30 -11.48 -2.87 -12.42
C LEU A 30 -11.59 -3.22 -13.92
N ALA A 31 -10.94 -2.43 -14.76
CA ALA A 31 -11.00 -2.56 -16.21
C ALA A 31 -9.62 -2.27 -16.83
N ASP A 32 -8.89 -3.35 -17.16
CA ASP A 32 -7.59 -3.29 -17.84
C ASP A 32 -6.53 -2.51 -17.02
N VAL A 33 -6.40 -2.85 -15.75
CA VAL A 33 -5.44 -2.20 -14.87
C VAL A 33 -4.05 -2.80 -15.06
N SER A 34 -3.09 -1.96 -15.49
CA SER A 34 -1.71 -2.38 -15.74
C SER A 34 -0.73 -1.34 -15.22
N PHE A 35 0.30 -1.79 -14.46
CA PHE A 35 1.42 -0.98 -14.00
C PHE A 35 2.53 -1.85 -13.41
N GLU A 36 3.70 -1.25 -13.21
CA GLU A 36 4.86 -1.88 -12.60
C GLU A 36 5.19 -1.26 -11.26
N VAL A 37 5.74 -2.09 -10.35
CA VAL A 37 6.23 -1.71 -9.03
C VAL A 37 7.71 -2.05 -8.96
N PHE A 38 8.53 -1.09 -8.54
CA PHE A 38 9.97 -1.27 -8.43
C PHE A 38 10.41 -1.70 -7.03
N THR A 39 11.58 -2.33 -6.94
CA THR A 39 12.13 -2.76 -5.65
C THR A 39 12.44 -1.56 -4.75
N GLY A 40 11.93 -1.58 -3.52
CA GLY A 40 12.22 -0.55 -2.50
C GLY A 40 11.44 0.76 -2.68
N GLU A 41 10.54 0.87 -3.68
CA GLU A 41 9.71 2.06 -3.82
C GLU A 41 8.50 2.06 -2.87
N ILE A 42 7.99 3.24 -2.62
CA ILE A 42 6.65 3.45 -2.04
C ILE A 42 5.74 3.94 -3.16
N LEU A 43 4.90 3.04 -3.67
CA LEU A 43 3.92 3.34 -4.72
C LEU A 43 2.57 3.70 -4.10
N GLY A 44 2.05 4.90 -4.41
CA GLY A 44 0.72 5.33 -4.00
C GLY A 44 -0.35 4.96 -5.03
N VAL A 45 -1.46 4.38 -4.59
CA VAL A 45 -2.67 4.19 -5.41
C VAL A 45 -3.69 5.24 -4.98
N ILE A 46 -3.97 6.18 -5.85
CA ILE A 46 -4.81 7.35 -5.57
C ILE A 46 -6.07 7.32 -6.43
N GLY A 47 -7.17 7.72 -5.87
CA GLY A 47 -8.45 7.86 -6.57
C GLY A 47 -9.58 8.13 -5.60
N PRO A 48 -10.73 8.60 -6.07
CA PRO A 48 -11.91 8.85 -5.25
C PRO A 48 -12.44 7.56 -4.61
N ASN A 49 -13.37 7.71 -3.68
CA ASN A 49 -14.09 6.57 -3.12
C ASN A 49 -14.86 5.86 -4.25
N GLY A 50 -14.78 4.53 -4.28
CA GLY A 50 -15.37 3.74 -5.35
C GLY A 50 -14.53 3.62 -6.62
N ALA A 51 -13.34 4.23 -6.70
CA ALA A 51 -12.43 4.08 -7.86
C ALA A 51 -11.89 2.65 -8.05
N GLY A 52 -11.98 1.78 -7.03
CA GLY A 52 -11.51 0.40 -7.10
C GLY A 52 -10.20 0.13 -6.34
N LYS A 53 -9.69 1.08 -5.53
CA LYS A 53 -8.41 0.94 -4.81
C LYS A 53 -8.33 -0.33 -3.95
N THR A 54 -9.27 -0.50 -3.02
CA THR A 54 -9.34 -1.69 -2.15
C THR A 54 -9.46 -2.97 -2.97
N THR A 55 -10.35 -2.98 -3.98
CA THR A 55 -10.52 -4.14 -4.88
C THR A 55 -9.23 -4.49 -5.60
N LEU A 56 -8.47 -3.48 -6.05
CA LEU A 56 -7.17 -3.67 -6.69
C LEU A 56 -6.16 -4.31 -5.74
N LEU A 57 -6.01 -3.77 -4.53
CA LEU A 57 -5.10 -4.31 -3.52
C LEU A 57 -5.47 -5.75 -3.14
N GLU A 58 -6.76 -6.06 -2.95
CA GLU A 58 -7.23 -7.41 -2.63
C GLU A 58 -7.03 -8.40 -3.79
N CYS A 59 -7.22 -7.97 -5.03
CA CYS A 59 -6.91 -8.77 -6.22
C CYS A 59 -5.40 -9.06 -6.28
N ILE A 60 -4.54 -8.06 -6.09
CA ILE A 60 -3.08 -8.23 -6.08
C ILE A 60 -2.66 -9.16 -4.93
N ALA A 61 -3.23 -9.00 -3.73
CA ALA A 61 -2.95 -9.85 -2.58
C ALA A 61 -3.41 -11.31 -2.76
N GLY A 62 -4.24 -11.60 -3.76
CA GLY A 62 -4.82 -12.93 -3.99
C GLY A 62 -5.95 -13.26 -3.00
N LEU A 63 -6.61 -12.26 -2.43
CA LEU A 63 -7.79 -12.39 -1.58
C LEU A 63 -9.07 -12.41 -2.42
N LEU A 64 -9.13 -11.61 -3.48
CA LEU A 64 -10.18 -11.66 -4.48
C LEU A 64 -9.68 -12.33 -5.76
N PRO A 65 -10.50 -13.18 -6.41
CA PRO A 65 -10.16 -13.72 -7.72
C PRO A 65 -10.16 -12.62 -8.78
N ILE A 66 -9.15 -12.64 -9.63
CA ILE A 66 -9.05 -11.81 -10.83
C ILE A 66 -9.89 -12.48 -11.93
N ASP A 67 -10.71 -11.70 -12.65
CA ASP A 67 -11.54 -12.24 -13.74
C ASP A 67 -10.75 -12.38 -15.06
N ALA A 68 -9.78 -11.45 -15.29
CA ALA A 68 -8.80 -11.53 -16.37
C ALA A 68 -7.54 -10.76 -15.98
N GLY A 69 -6.42 -11.06 -16.64
CA GLY A 69 -5.12 -10.49 -16.34
C GLY A 69 -4.32 -11.33 -15.34
N GLU A 70 -3.18 -10.82 -14.93
CA GLU A 70 -2.28 -11.54 -14.03
C GLU A 70 -1.40 -10.59 -13.21
N VAL A 71 -0.82 -11.12 -12.13
CA VAL A 71 0.23 -10.46 -11.33
C VAL A 71 1.51 -11.24 -11.55
N ARG A 72 2.58 -10.54 -11.94
CA ARG A 72 3.92 -11.11 -12.13
C ARG A 72 4.86 -10.64 -11.04
N TRP A 73 5.79 -11.49 -10.65
CA TRP A 73 6.87 -11.19 -9.73
C TRP A 73 8.19 -11.47 -10.41
N ARG A 74 9.01 -10.43 -10.59
CA ARG A 74 10.28 -10.51 -11.33
C ARG A 74 10.09 -11.24 -12.66
N GLY A 75 9.06 -10.85 -13.41
CA GLY A 75 8.72 -11.40 -14.72
C GLY A 75 7.91 -12.70 -14.74
N ALA A 76 7.86 -13.47 -13.63
CA ALA A 76 7.11 -14.72 -13.55
C ALA A 76 5.67 -14.50 -13.02
N PRO A 77 4.64 -15.09 -13.64
CA PRO A 77 3.27 -15.00 -13.13
C PRO A 77 3.13 -15.69 -11.77
N LEU A 78 2.34 -15.09 -10.87
CA LEU A 78 2.08 -15.61 -9.54
C LEU A 78 0.66 -16.17 -9.43
N THR A 79 0.54 -17.38 -8.89
CA THR A 79 -0.72 -17.93 -8.39
C THR A 79 -1.20 -17.16 -7.15
N PRO A 80 -2.49 -17.20 -6.78
CA PRO A 80 -2.99 -16.58 -5.55
C PRO A 80 -2.27 -17.06 -4.27
N ALA A 81 -1.84 -18.33 -4.23
CA ALA A 81 -1.10 -18.88 -3.10
C ALA A 81 0.32 -18.29 -2.99
N GLU A 82 1.02 -18.14 -4.13
CA GLU A 82 2.34 -17.53 -4.18
C GLU A 82 2.31 -16.03 -3.85
N ARG A 83 1.23 -15.31 -4.24
CA ARG A 83 1.04 -13.90 -3.85
C ARG A 83 1.03 -13.77 -2.32
N LYS A 84 0.28 -14.61 -1.59
CA LYS A 84 0.24 -14.62 -0.12
C LYS A 84 1.59 -14.94 0.54
N GLN A 85 2.52 -15.58 -0.18
CA GLN A 85 3.87 -15.83 0.30
C GLN A 85 4.82 -14.63 0.08
N ARG A 86 4.55 -13.81 -0.93
CA ARG A 86 5.38 -12.64 -1.31
C ARG A 86 4.85 -11.34 -0.74
N LEU A 87 3.54 -11.22 -0.60
CA LEU A 87 2.83 -10.02 -0.23
C LEU A 87 2.18 -10.17 1.15
N PHE A 88 2.11 -9.09 1.91
CA PHE A 88 1.25 -9.01 3.09
C PHE A 88 0.30 -7.84 2.92
N TYR A 89 -1.00 -8.09 3.08
CA TYR A 89 -2.03 -7.08 2.95
C TYR A 89 -2.52 -6.62 4.32
N VAL A 90 -2.48 -5.32 4.55
CA VAL A 90 -3.02 -4.64 5.73
C VAL A 90 -4.30 -3.92 5.30
N PRO A 91 -5.48 -4.44 5.64
CA PRO A 91 -6.76 -3.83 5.26
C PRO A 91 -7.01 -2.54 6.03
N GLU A 92 -7.89 -1.69 5.52
CA GLU A 92 -8.32 -0.46 6.19
C GLU A 92 -8.92 -0.74 7.56
N SER A 93 -9.80 -1.73 7.66
CA SER A 93 -10.64 -1.92 8.83
C SER A 93 -10.86 -3.41 9.12
N ILE A 94 -10.13 -3.94 10.08
CA ILE A 94 -10.32 -5.29 10.62
C ILE A 94 -10.03 -5.29 12.11
N SER A 95 -10.67 -6.16 12.87
CA SER A 95 -10.36 -6.42 14.28
C SER A 95 -9.90 -7.87 14.43
N PRO A 96 -8.62 -8.16 14.23
CA PRO A 96 -8.12 -9.51 14.42
C PRO A 96 -8.24 -9.89 15.90
N TYR A 97 -8.85 -11.06 16.17
CA TYR A 97 -8.98 -11.59 17.54
C TYR A 97 -9.54 -10.57 18.54
N PRO A 98 -10.78 -10.08 18.38
CA PRO A 98 -11.31 -8.91 19.12
C PRO A 98 -11.29 -9.10 20.65
N ASP A 99 -11.40 -10.34 21.15
CA ASP A 99 -11.43 -10.65 22.58
C ASP A 99 -10.04 -10.84 23.18
N GLN A 100 -8.99 -10.92 22.36
CA GLN A 100 -7.61 -11.07 22.80
C GLN A 100 -6.98 -9.71 23.15
N ARG A 101 -6.06 -9.70 24.10
CA ARG A 101 -5.27 -8.50 24.39
C ARG A 101 -4.34 -8.18 23.25
N SER A 102 -4.15 -6.89 22.98
CA SER A 102 -3.27 -6.43 21.90
C SER A 102 -1.84 -6.96 22.04
N ALA A 103 -1.32 -7.07 23.27
CA ALA A 103 -0.01 -7.66 23.55
C ALA A 103 0.07 -9.15 23.15
N GLU A 104 -1.01 -9.92 23.37
CA GLU A 104 -1.05 -11.34 23.02
C GLU A 104 -1.07 -11.53 21.50
N VAL A 105 -1.87 -10.73 20.80
CA VAL A 105 -1.95 -10.72 19.33
C VAL A 105 -0.59 -10.36 18.72
N LEU A 106 0.05 -9.31 19.20
CA LEU A 106 1.37 -8.88 18.73
C LEU A 106 2.43 -9.95 18.96
N ARG A 107 2.47 -10.54 20.17
CA ARG A 107 3.42 -11.61 20.50
C ARG A 107 3.20 -12.83 19.60
N PHE A 108 1.96 -13.28 19.46
CA PHE A 108 1.62 -14.39 18.57
C PHE A 108 2.10 -14.15 17.13
N PHE A 109 1.85 -12.96 16.58
CA PHE A 109 2.31 -12.61 15.23
C PHE A 109 3.84 -12.55 15.14
N SER A 110 4.50 -11.97 16.14
CA SER A 110 5.97 -11.91 16.20
C SER A 110 6.59 -13.31 16.20
N GLU A 111 6.08 -14.21 17.06
CA GLU A 111 6.55 -15.59 17.16
C GLU A 111 6.24 -16.41 15.89
N ALA A 112 5.02 -16.31 15.35
CA ALA A 112 4.61 -16.99 14.13
C ALA A 112 5.46 -16.58 12.91
N ASN A 113 5.91 -15.32 12.88
CA ASN A 113 6.79 -14.79 11.85
C ASN A 113 8.29 -14.88 12.22
N ARG A 114 8.63 -15.55 13.33
CA ARG A 114 10.02 -15.74 13.80
C ARG A 114 10.80 -14.43 13.94
N GLN A 115 10.10 -13.37 14.35
CA GLN A 115 10.75 -12.07 14.57
C GLN A 115 11.52 -12.06 15.88
N PRO A 116 12.68 -11.40 15.93
CA PRO A 116 13.40 -11.22 17.20
C PRO A 116 12.58 -10.34 18.16
N PRO A 117 12.59 -10.60 19.48
CA PRO A 117 11.84 -9.82 20.47
C PRO A 117 12.08 -8.31 20.35
N ARG A 118 13.32 -7.90 20.10
CA ARG A 118 13.71 -6.50 19.88
C ARG A 118 12.87 -5.83 18.77
N ARG A 119 12.52 -6.57 17.68
CA ARG A 119 11.72 -5.99 16.60
C ARG A 119 10.30 -5.65 17.04
N LEU A 120 9.71 -6.47 17.90
CA LEU A 120 8.41 -6.19 18.49
C LEU A 120 8.46 -4.94 19.39
N ASP A 121 9.46 -4.84 20.26
CA ASP A 121 9.63 -3.69 21.16
C ASP A 121 9.85 -2.39 20.37
N GLU A 122 10.65 -2.42 19.31
CA GLU A 122 10.85 -1.28 18.40
C GLU A 122 9.53 -0.81 17.77
N LEU A 123 8.71 -1.74 17.28
CA LEU A 123 7.42 -1.39 16.66
C LEU A 123 6.39 -0.90 17.67
N VAL A 124 6.37 -1.47 18.87
CA VAL A 124 5.52 -1.00 19.97
C VAL A 124 5.86 0.45 20.32
N GLY A 125 7.13 0.78 20.45
CA GLY A 125 7.59 2.14 20.71
C GLY A 125 7.31 3.09 19.55
N ALA A 126 7.71 2.73 18.32
CA ALA A 126 7.54 3.57 17.13
C ALA A 126 6.06 3.88 16.82
N LEU A 127 5.15 2.96 17.12
CA LEU A 127 3.72 3.13 16.94
C LEU A 127 2.98 3.57 18.21
N SER A 128 3.70 3.86 19.32
CA SER A 128 3.14 4.29 20.60
C SER A 128 1.99 3.38 21.06
N LEU A 129 2.22 2.07 21.05
CA LEU A 129 1.20 1.06 21.35
C LEU A 129 1.13 0.68 22.84
N GLU A 130 2.07 1.16 23.69
CA GLU A 130 2.16 0.80 25.11
C GLU A 130 0.82 0.96 25.86
N PRO A 131 0.04 2.07 25.70
CA PRO A 131 -1.23 2.25 26.40
C PRO A 131 -2.33 1.29 25.95
N ALA A 132 -2.13 0.63 24.79
CA ALA A 132 -3.10 -0.29 24.18
C ALA A 132 -2.83 -1.77 24.52
N LEU A 133 -1.61 -2.11 24.95
CA LEU A 133 -1.16 -3.50 25.11
C LEU A 133 -2.04 -4.36 26.02
N ALA A 134 -2.53 -3.78 27.12
CA ALA A 134 -3.39 -4.49 28.07
C ALA A 134 -4.86 -4.59 27.65
N LYS A 135 -5.27 -3.85 26.61
CA LYS A 135 -6.67 -3.77 26.16
C LYS A 135 -6.99 -4.86 25.16
N PRO A 136 -8.23 -5.42 25.19
CA PRO A 136 -8.74 -6.23 24.11
C PRO A 136 -8.76 -5.46 22.78
N VAL A 137 -8.47 -6.13 21.68
CA VAL A 137 -8.42 -5.49 20.35
C VAL A 137 -9.75 -4.83 19.99
N GLY A 138 -10.88 -5.47 20.35
CA GLY A 138 -12.23 -4.94 20.12
C GLY A 138 -12.51 -3.63 20.88
N ALA A 139 -11.82 -3.38 22.00
CA ALA A 139 -11.97 -2.17 22.83
C ALA A 139 -11.04 -1.02 22.42
N LEU A 140 -10.21 -1.21 21.38
CA LEU A 140 -9.31 -0.18 20.89
C LEU A 140 -10.08 0.93 20.14
N SER A 141 -9.62 2.19 20.30
CA SER A 141 -10.03 3.26 19.40
C SER A 141 -9.60 2.97 17.96
N LYS A 142 -10.22 3.64 16.97
CA LYS A 142 -9.87 3.51 15.56
C LYS A 142 -8.36 3.69 15.33
N GLY A 143 -7.75 4.73 15.91
CA GLY A 143 -6.32 5.00 15.78
C GLY A 143 -5.43 3.91 16.39
N TYR A 144 -5.74 3.41 17.60
CA TYR A 144 -4.96 2.30 18.19
C TYR A 144 -5.12 1.00 17.40
N ARG A 145 -6.31 0.73 16.88
CA ARG A 145 -6.54 -0.44 16.02
C ARG A 145 -5.71 -0.33 14.74
N ARG A 146 -5.66 0.86 14.14
CA ARG A 146 -4.85 1.12 12.95
C ARG A 146 -3.35 0.89 13.21
N ARG A 147 -2.84 1.42 14.32
CA ARG A 147 -1.45 1.20 14.73
C ARG A 147 -1.15 -0.28 14.98
N LEU A 148 -2.08 -1.02 15.59
CA LEU A 148 -1.95 -2.46 15.79
C LEU A 148 -1.84 -3.18 14.42
N LEU A 149 -2.72 -2.86 13.46
CA LEU A 149 -2.69 -3.46 12.13
C LEU A 149 -1.38 -3.16 11.39
N LEU A 150 -0.87 -1.93 11.49
CA LEU A 150 0.44 -1.56 10.95
C LEU A 150 1.56 -2.40 11.59
N ALA A 151 1.55 -2.53 12.92
CA ALA A 151 2.54 -3.38 13.61
C ALA A 151 2.49 -4.83 13.11
N LEU A 152 1.31 -5.41 12.95
CA LEU A 152 1.15 -6.78 12.42
C LEU A 152 1.70 -6.89 10.99
N GLY A 153 1.43 -5.91 10.13
CA GLY A 153 1.99 -5.84 8.77
C GLY A 153 3.52 -5.75 8.77
N LEU A 154 4.06 -4.90 9.65
CA LEU A 154 5.52 -4.69 9.77
C LEU A 154 6.25 -5.87 10.42
N LEU A 155 5.56 -6.70 11.22
CA LEU A 155 6.08 -7.96 11.74
C LEU A 155 6.10 -9.08 10.68
N ALA A 156 5.33 -8.97 9.60
CA ALA A 156 5.33 -9.98 8.54
C ALA A 156 6.63 -9.87 7.72
N PRO A 157 7.44 -10.95 7.58
CA PRO A 157 8.70 -10.92 6.83
C PRO A 157 8.44 -11.07 5.32
N ARG A 158 7.64 -10.19 4.77
CA ARG A 158 7.33 -10.19 3.33
C ARG A 158 8.08 -9.06 2.64
N PRO A 159 8.61 -9.31 1.43
CA PRO A 159 9.35 -8.29 0.68
C PRO A 159 8.47 -7.12 0.24
N MET A 160 7.15 -7.31 0.17
CA MET A 160 6.21 -6.25 -0.21
C MET A 160 5.01 -6.20 0.72
N LEU A 161 4.62 -4.99 1.13
CA LEU A 161 3.41 -4.72 1.90
C LEU A 161 2.42 -3.92 1.05
N LEU A 162 1.17 -4.37 1.09
CA LEU A 162 0.03 -3.66 0.56
C LEU A 162 -0.77 -3.09 1.73
N MET A 163 -1.01 -1.79 1.78
CA MET A 163 -1.71 -1.15 2.89
C MET A 163 -2.86 -0.30 2.38
N ASP A 164 -4.06 -0.61 2.86
CA ASP A 164 -5.25 0.14 2.49
C ASP A 164 -5.49 1.25 3.50
N GLU A 165 -5.42 2.51 3.05
CA GLU A 165 -5.60 3.74 3.84
C GLU A 165 -4.78 3.77 5.14
N PRO A 166 -3.42 3.61 5.09
CA PRO A 166 -2.59 3.42 6.29
C PRO A 166 -2.62 4.58 7.28
N PHE A 167 -3.03 5.77 6.87
CA PHE A 167 -3.02 6.99 7.68
C PHE A 167 -4.40 7.35 8.25
N ASP A 168 -5.45 6.61 7.89
CA ASP A 168 -6.80 6.92 8.34
C ASP A 168 -6.96 6.81 9.86
N GLY A 169 -7.56 7.86 10.45
CA GLY A 169 -7.77 7.95 11.90
C GLY A 169 -6.58 8.48 12.70
N PHE A 170 -5.53 8.99 12.04
CA PHE A 170 -4.39 9.65 12.68
C PHE A 170 -4.50 11.17 12.62
N ASP A 171 -3.97 11.84 13.63
CA ASP A 171 -3.67 13.26 13.57
C ASP A 171 -2.40 13.54 12.76
N LEU A 172 -2.12 14.82 12.46
CA LEU A 172 -0.96 15.23 11.65
C LEU A 172 0.39 14.75 12.21
N ARG A 173 0.53 14.70 13.53
CA ARG A 173 1.79 14.26 14.16
C ARG A 173 1.95 12.75 13.99
N GLN A 174 0.90 12.00 14.30
CA GLN A 174 0.87 10.55 14.15
C GLN A 174 1.08 10.12 12.70
N THR A 175 0.45 10.81 11.75
CA THR A 175 0.65 10.58 10.31
C THR A 175 2.13 10.71 9.92
N ARG A 176 2.81 11.77 10.38
CA ARG A 176 4.24 11.97 10.11
C ARG A 176 5.13 10.89 10.73
N GLU A 177 4.84 10.49 11.98
CA GLU A 177 5.57 9.42 12.67
C GLU A 177 5.46 8.09 11.91
N VAL A 178 4.24 7.75 11.45
CA VAL A 178 4.00 6.54 10.64
C VAL A 178 4.66 6.66 9.26
N MET A 179 4.57 7.81 8.60
CA MET A 179 5.27 8.03 7.32
C MET A 179 6.78 7.82 7.45
N SER A 180 7.39 8.35 8.51
CA SER A 180 8.83 8.14 8.78
C SER A 180 9.15 6.65 8.93
N LEU A 181 8.36 5.92 9.73
CA LEU A 181 8.52 4.48 9.91
C LEU A 181 8.39 3.70 8.60
N LEU A 182 7.41 4.02 7.77
CA LEU A 182 7.23 3.35 6.47
C LEU A 182 8.35 3.70 5.49
N ARG A 183 8.86 4.93 5.52
CA ARG A 183 10.02 5.34 4.71
C ARG A 183 11.28 4.58 5.14
N ASP A 184 11.49 4.41 6.43
CA ASP A 184 12.60 3.62 6.96
C ASP A 184 12.53 2.15 6.51
N GLU A 185 11.33 1.55 6.49
CA GLU A 185 11.12 0.20 5.95
C GLU A 185 11.50 0.11 4.47
N ALA A 186 11.13 1.12 3.67
CA ALA A 186 11.47 1.16 2.25
C ALA A 186 12.99 1.32 2.04
N LEU A 187 13.65 2.17 2.81
CA LEU A 187 15.12 2.33 2.79
C LEU A 187 15.86 1.05 3.16
N HIS A 188 15.24 0.17 3.95
CA HIS A 188 15.77 -1.16 4.27
C HIS A 188 15.37 -2.25 3.25
N GLY A 189 14.87 -1.84 2.07
CA GLY A 189 14.61 -2.71 0.92
C GLY A 189 13.22 -3.32 0.85
N ARG A 190 12.28 -2.92 1.71
CA ARG A 190 10.87 -3.29 1.58
C ARG A 190 10.19 -2.45 0.52
N THR A 191 9.35 -3.07 -0.29
CA THR A 191 8.49 -2.36 -1.24
C THR A 191 7.12 -2.15 -0.61
N LEU A 192 6.57 -0.95 -0.75
CA LEU A 192 5.27 -0.61 -0.18
C LEU A 192 4.32 -0.15 -1.28
N MET A 193 3.07 -0.64 -1.24
CA MET A 193 1.98 -0.10 -2.05
C MET A 193 0.88 0.38 -1.12
N LEU A 194 0.55 1.64 -1.18
CA LEU A 194 -0.36 2.31 -0.28
C LEU A 194 -1.57 2.84 -1.05
N SER A 195 -2.80 2.47 -0.67
CA SER A 195 -3.94 3.27 -1.09
C SER A 195 -4.03 4.52 -0.21
N ILE A 196 -4.20 5.67 -0.81
CA ILE A 196 -4.24 6.95 -0.09
C ILE A 196 -5.35 7.81 -0.73
N HIS A 197 -6.20 8.39 0.09
CA HIS A 197 -7.24 9.31 -0.40
C HIS A 197 -6.83 10.79 -0.29
N GLN A 198 -5.90 11.12 0.62
CA GLN A 198 -5.40 12.50 0.79
C GLN A 198 -4.18 12.73 -0.09
N LEU A 199 -4.32 13.53 -1.14
CA LEU A 199 -3.24 13.83 -2.10
C LEU A 199 -2.00 14.46 -1.43
N GLY A 200 -2.22 15.30 -0.40
CA GLY A 200 -1.13 15.89 0.37
C GLY A 200 -0.27 14.87 1.12
N ASP A 201 -0.86 13.78 1.58
CA ASP A 201 -0.13 12.68 2.24
C ASP A 201 0.61 11.83 1.21
N ALA A 202 -0.03 11.52 0.09
CA ALA A 202 0.60 10.80 -1.00
C ALA A 202 1.85 11.51 -1.53
N ARG A 203 1.77 12.82 -1.75
CA ARG A 203 2.90 13.68 -2.17
C ARG A 203 4.10 13.62 -1.22
N ARG A 204 3.85 13.42 0.08
CA ARG A 204 4.90 13.40 1.10
C ARG A 204 5.62 12.07 1.22
N ILE A 205 4.93 10.97 0.93
CA ILE A 205 5.48 9.64 1.19
C ILE A 205 5.75 8.83 -0.05
N CYS A 206 5.00 8.99 -1.14
CA CYS A 206 5.13 8.15 -2.31
C CYS A 206 6.25 8.63 -3.24
N ASP A 207 6.98 7.68 -3.82
CA ASP A 207 7.98 7.95 -4.86
C ASP A 207 7.30 8.08 -6.22
N ARG A 208 6.27 7.24 -6.47
CA ARG A 208 5.43 7.24 -7.67
C ARG A 208 3.97 7.04 -7.30
N LEU A 209 3.09 7.42 -8.20
CA LEU A 209 1.64 7.37 -8.02
C LEU A 209 0.98 6.63 -9.18
N VAL A 210 -0.02 5.81 -8.88
CA VAL A 210 -1.01 5.27 -9.80
C VAL A 210 -2.31 6.01 -9.57
N LEU A 211 -2.77 6.77 -10.54
CA LEU A 211 -4.05 7.46 -10.49
C LEU A 211 -5.14 6.54 -11.03
N LEU A 212 -6.08 6.18 -10.16
CA LEU A 212 -7.18 5.25 -10.47
C LEU A 212 -8.50 6.01 -10.53
N SER A 213 -9.21 5.94 -11.67
CA SER A 213 -10.53 6.51 -11.85
C SER A 213 -11.46 5.50 -12.53
N ALA A 214 -12.66 5.28 -11.99
CA ALA A 214 -13.65 4.34 -12.51
C ALA A 214 -13.07 2.95 -12.88
N GLY A 215 -12.19 2.42 -12.03
CA GLY A 215 -11.55 1.12 -12.22
C GLY A 215 -10.45 1.08 -13.28
N ARG A 216 -9.96 2.23 -13.77
CA ARG A 216 -8.91 2.34 -14.79
C ARG A 216 -7.74 3.18 -14.28
N VAL A 217 -6.53 2.84 -14.73
CA VAL A 217 -5.36 3.71 -14.53
C VAL A 217 -5.45 4.85 -15.53
N VAL A 218 -5.52 6.08 -15.01
CA VAL A 218 -5.57 7.30 -15.83
C VAL A 218 -4.21 8.02 -15.85
N GLY A 219 -3.31 7.68 -14.95
CA GLY A 219 -1.94 8.19 -14.92
C GLY A 219 -1.06 7.36 -14.00
N ILE A 220 0.24 7.28 -14.33
CA ILE A 220 1.25 6.64 -13.51
C ILE A 220 2.59 7.36 -13.66
N GLY A 221 3.31 7.50 -12.56
CA GLY A 221 4.64 8.11 -12.54
C GLY A 221 4.93 8.88 -11.28
N THR A 222 6.06 9.58 -11.28
CA THR A 222 6.38 10.60 -10.29
C THR A 222 5.42 11.80 -10.44
N GLU A 223 5.35 12.65 -9.43
CA GLU A 223 4.54 13.89 -9.51
C GLU A 223 4.89 14.72 -10.75
N ALA A 224 6.19 14.87 -11.06
CA ALA A 224 6.65 15.64 -12.22
C ALA A 224 6.21 15.01 -13.55
N GLU A 225 6.27 13.70 -13.70
CA GLU A 225 5.80 12.98 -14.89
C GLU A 225 4.29 13.09 -15.06
N LEU A 226 3.53 13.02 -13.98
CA LEU A 226 2.07 13.17 -14.00
C LEU A 226 1.66 14.60 -14.40
N ILE A 227 2.32 15.63 -13.87
CA ILE A 227 2.12 17.02 -14.27
C ILE A 227 2.41 17.21 -15.77
N ALA A 228 3.50 16.62 -16.27
CA ALA A 228 3.86 16.68 -17.68
C ALA A 228 2.82 15.94 -18.56
N THR A 229 2.36 14.77 -18.13
CA THR A 229 1.32 14.00 -18.83
C THR A 229 -0.01 14.76 -18.90
N ALA A 230 -0.38 15.45 -17.82
CA ALA A 230 -1.56 16.29 -17.74
C ALA A 230 -1.41 17.63 -18.54
N ARG A 231 -0.21 17.92 -19.02
CA ARG A 231 0.16 19.18 -19.72
C ARG A 231 -0.11 20.43 -18.87
N LEU A 232 0.09 20.31 -17.58
CA LEU A 232 -0.07 21.41 -16.63
C LEU A 232 1.27 22.10 -16.34
N PRO A 233 1.26 23.35 -15.85
CA PRO A 233 2.47 24.05 -15.42
C PRO A 233 3.19 23.27 -14.30
N MET A 234 4.53 23.34 -14.29
CA MET A 234 5.32 22.77 -13.18
C MET A 234 4.90 23.41 -11.85
N GLY A 235 4.64 22.56 -10.86
CA GLY A 235 4.15 22.99 -9.55
C GLY A 235 2.62 23.02 -9.40
N SER A 236 1.87 22.60 -10.42
CA SER A 236 0.43 22.36 -10.28
C SER A 236 0.13 21.36 -9.18
N ASP A 237 -1.01 21.50 -8.53
CA ASP A 237 -1.43 20.58 -7.48
C ASP A 237 -1.84 19.21 -8.06
N LEU A 238 -1.58 18.15 -7.32
CA LEU A 238 -1.98 16.79 -7.70
C LEU A 238 -3.50 16.66 -7.89
N GLU A 239 -4.32 17.49 -7.25
CA GLU A 239 -5.75 17.54 -7.46
C GLU A 239 -6.09 18.01 -8.89
N GLU A 240 -5.42 19.08 -9.35
CA GLU A 240 -5.56 19.58 -10.74
C GLU A 240 -5.09 18.52 -11.74
N VAL A 241 -3.96 17.86 -11.45
CA VAL A 241 -3.43 16.77 -12.28
C VAL A 241 -4.42 15.63 -12.39
N PHE A 242 -4.99 15.19 -11.26
CA PHE A 242 -5.99 14.13 -11.24
C PHE A 242 -7.22 14.50 -12.08
N LEU A 243 -7.75 15.71 -11.89
CA LEU A 243 -8.92 16.20 -12.64
C LEU A 243 -8.67 16.33 -14.14
N ALA A 244 -7.43 16.64 -14.54
CA ALA A 244 -7.06 16.75 -15.96
C ALA A 244 -6.89 15.39 -16.65
N LEU A 245 -6.60 14.31 -15.90
CA LEU A 245 -6.36 12.97 -16.44
C LEU A 245 -7.56 12.03 -16.28
N ALA A 246 -8.49 12.30 -15.33
CA ALA A 246 -9.67 11.48 -15.04
C ALA A 246 -10.84 11.83 -15.94
#